data_17c5f26522aecb26b94fb7f519b64ef9
#
_entry.id   17c5f26522aecb26b94fb7f519b64ef9
#
_cell.length_a   1.000
_cell.length_b   1.000
_cell.length_c   1.000
_cell.angle_alpha   90.00
_cell.angle_beta   90.00
_cell.angle_gamma   90.00
#
_symmetry.space_group_name_H-M   'P 1'
#
loop_
_entity.id
_entity.type
_entity.pdbx_description
1 polymer ?
#
loop_
_entity_poly.entity_id
_entity_poly.type
_entity_poly.pdbx_seq_one_letter_code
_entity_poly.pdbx_strand_id
1 'polypeptide(L)'
;MKRKKLLLITGLLLLLVGCDNFYMIGSLNPFYIEKNITLESQIEGSWSAKVARPIKDNNSSSDSEIWGLADTTSTWTISRAIRKEVVKNKKGVDSTTWKPEKYYHAKLSRAADSTSYEFKVVLFHVKETLYADFIPRNKEGIMKSKLAANSFFEVHTLARVILNNNQIKLSWLGSDCVKDMIEKKRVRVNYQWVPEVGKFILSASPDELTGMIDRYASQSRFIDWENQKAKLELNRIN
;
A
#
# COMPACT_ATOMS: atom_id res chain seq x y z
N MET A 1 49.35 10.54 -11.72
CA MET A 1 48.56 9.56 -10.95
C MET A 1 47.45 10.14 -10.03
N LYS A 2 47.61 11.33 -9.45
CA LYS A 2 46.58 11.92 -8.52
C LYS A 2 45.24 12.26 -9.19
N ARG A 3 45.21 12.75 -10.44
CA ARG A 3 43.98 13.12 -11.16
C ARG A 3 43.08 11.92 -11.52
N LYS A 4 43.65 10.73 -11.83
CA LYS A 4 42.87 9.52 -12.14
C LYS A 4 42.16 8.95 -10.89
N LYS A 5 42.77 9.03 -9.70
CA LYS A 5 42.16 8.62 -8.44
C LYS A 5 41.02 9.55 -8.03
N LEU A 6 41.13 10.86 -8.29
CA LEU A 6 40.08 11.82 -7.98
C LEU A 6 38.85 11.59 -8.85
N LEU A 7 39.01 11.33 -10.16
CA LEU A 7 37.91 11.01 -11.07
C LEU A 7 37.18 9.70 -10.70
N LEU A 8 37.94 8.72 -10.20
CA LEU A 8 37.32 7.43 -9.75
C LEU A 8 36.48 7.60 -8.48
N ILE A 9 36.96 8.44 -7.54
CA ILE A 9 36.22 8.75 -6.31
C ILE A 9 34.97 9.57 -6.61
N THR A 10 35.08 10.55 -7.53
CA THR A 10 33.91 11.36 -7.93
C THR A 10 32.89 10.52 -8.69
N GLY A 11 33.33 9.59 -9.54
CA GLY A 11 32.44 8.62 -10.23
C GLY A 11 31.75 7.68 -9.27
N LEU A 12 32.45 7.22 -8.21
CA LEU A 12 31.88 6.34 -7.19
C LEU A 12 30.89 7.10 -6.29
N LEU A 13 31.14 8.36 -5.97
CA LEU A 13 30.19 9.21 -5.24
C LEU A 13 28.93 9.51 -6.05
N LEU A 14 29.04 9.68 -7.37
CA LEU A 14 27.87 9.87 -8.25
C LEU A 14 27.01 8.61 -8.39
N LEU A 15 27.57 7.42 -8.17
CA LEU A 15 26.80 6.17 -8.13
C LEU A 15 26.02 5.98 -6.83
N LEU A 16 26.30 6.76 -5.79
CA LEU A 16 25.58 6.73 -4.51
C LEU A 16 24.40 7.73 -4.46
N VAL A 17 24.30 8.63 -5.44
CA VAL A 17 23.20 9.60 -5.54
C VAL A 17 22.23 9.11 -6.62
N GLY A 18 21.38 8.15 -6.28
CA GLY A 18 20.38 7.79 -7.27
C GLY A 18 19.67 6.49 -7.06
N CYS A 19 18.96 6.38 -5.99
CA CYS A 19 17.72 5.59 -5.95
C CYS A 19 16.78 6.29 -4.99
N ASP A 20 16.13 7.34 -5.46
CA ASP A 20 14.87 7.81 -4.85
C ASP A 20 13.81 6.73 -5.09
N ASN A 21 14.04 5.58 -4.43
CA ASN A 21 13.07 4.51 -4.40
C ASN A 21 11.87 5.04 -3.64
N PHE A 22 10.79 5.29 -4.35
CA PHE A 22 9.53 5.61 -3.74
C PHE A 22 9.10 4.44 -2.85
N TYR A 23 9.00 4.71 -1.57
CA TYR A 23 8.54 3.72 -0.60
C TYR A 23 7.23 4.18 0.02
N MET A 24 6.23 3.31 -0.04
CA MET A 24 5.05 3.48 0.79
C MET A 24 5.44 3.31 2.24
N ILE A 25 4.81 4.08 3.12
CA ILE A 25 5.02 3.88 4.55
C ILE A 25 4.42 2.54 4.98
N GLY A 26 5.21 1.73 5.65
CA GLY A 26 4.76 0.49 6.26
C GLY A 26 4.41 0.69 7.73
N SER A 27 3.46 -0.10 8.25
CA SER A 27 3.15 -0.20 9.66
C SER A 27 3.11 -1.66 10.11
N LEU A 28 3.53 -1.92 11.34
CA LEU A 28 3.39 -3.23 12.01
C LEU A 28 1.96 -3.45 12.54
N ASN A 29 1.18 -2.39 12.64
CA ASN A 29 -0.18 -2.41 13.17
C ASN A 29 -1.16 -1.85 12.13
N PRO A 30 -2.44 -2.25 12.18
CA PRO A 30 -3.48 -1.71 11.33
C PRO A 30 -3.60 -0.19 11.43
N PHE A 31 -3.88 0.46 10.29
CA PHE A 31 -4.22 1.90 10.25
C PHE A 31 -5.65 2.21 10.68
N TYR A 32 -6.41 1.21 11.06
CA TYR A 32 -7.83 1.31 11.45
C TYR A 32 -8.08 0.72 12.83
N ILE A 33 -9.18 1.15 13.42
CA ILE A 33 -9.81 0.50 14.57
C ILE A 33 -11.14 -0.12 14.12
N GLU A 34 -11.59 -1.17 14.79
CA GLU A 34 -12.71 -1.99 14.31
C GLU A 34 -14.00 -1.21 14.03
N LYS A 35 -14.29 -0.21 14.86
CA LYS A 35 -15.49 0.63 14.71
C LYS A 35 -15.52 1.48 13.45
N ASN A 36 -14.35 1.71 12.81
CA ASN A 36 -14.22 2.54 11.62
C ASN A 36 -14.31 1.72 10.33
N ILE A 37 -14.30 0.39 10.42
CA ILE A 37 -14.36 -0.49 9.25
C ILE A 37 -15.68 -0.29 8.53
N THR A 38 -15.62 -0.15 7.23
CA THR A 38 -16.77 -0.07 6.34
C THR A 38 -16.70 -1.10 5.22
N LEU A 39 -17.83 -1.30 4.57
CA LEU A 39 -17.97 -2.21 3.44
C LEU A 39 -18.62 -1.45 2.29
N GLU A 40 -17.92 -1.44 1.16
CA GLU A 40 -18.34 -0.75 -0.05
C GLU A 40 -18.48 -1.76 -1.19
N SER A 41 -19.70 -2.16 -1.52
CA SER A 41 -19.92 -3.14 -2.60
C SER A 41 -19.42 -2.64 -3.96
N GLN A 42 -19.32 -1.33 -4.15
CA GLN A 42 -18.82 -0.72 -5.38
C GLN A 42 -17.35 -1.09 -5.70
N ILE A 43 -16.56 -1.48 -4.69
CA ILE A 43 -15.17 -1.90 -4.92
C ILE A 43 -15.08 -3.30 -5.53
N GLU A 44 -16.11 -4.12 -5.35
CA GLU A 44 -16.11 -5.51 -5.81
C GLU A 44 -16.20 -5.60 -7.34
N GLY A 45 -15.44 -6.52 -7.93
CA GLY A 45 -15.42 -6.76 -9.37
C GLY A 45 -14.04 -6.89 -9.97
N SER A 46 -13.98 -6.80 -11.30
CA SER A 46 -12.74 -6.83 -12.08
C SER A 46 -12.42 -5.44 -12.61
N TRP A 47 -11.13 -5.10 -12.54
CA TRP A 47 -10.64 -3.75 -12.81
C TRP A 47 -9.36 -3.82 -13.64
N SER A 48 -9.25 -2.99 -14.67
CA SER A 48 -8.00 -2.76 -15.38
C SER A 48 -7.20 -1.67 -14.67
N ALA A 49 -5.94 -1.92 -14.39
CA ALA A 49 -5.06 -0.94 -13.76
C ALA A 49 -4.52 0.03 -14.81
N LYS A 50 -4.57 1.33 -14.49
CA LYS A 50 -3.87 2.38 -15.22
C LYS A 50 -3.04 3.15 -14.22
N VAL A 51 -1.74 3.23 -14.47
CA VAL A 51 -0.87 4.09 -13.68
C VAL A 51 -1.26 5.52 -13.93
N ALA A 52 -1.67 6.23 -12.90
CA ALA A 52 -1.71 7.68 -12.99
C ALA A 52 -0.26 8.15 -13.10
N ARG A 53 0.12 8.65 -14.27
CA ARG A 53 1.50 9.10 -14.51
C ARG A 53 1.88 10.15 -13.48
N PRO A 54 3.01 10.00 -12.77
CA PRO A 54 3.56 11.08 -11.99
C PRO A 54 3.88 12.26 -12.91
N ILE A 55 3.80 13.46 -12.36
CA ILE A 55 4.25 14.68 -13.01
C ILE A 55 5.70 14.43 -13.45
N LYS A 56 5.98 14.65 -14.73
CA LYS A 56 7.29 14.42 -15.36
C LYS A 56 8.41 15.14 -14.60
N ASP A 57 9.08 14.43 -13.72
CA ASP A 57 10.48 14.74 -13.44
C ASP A 57 11.32 14.03 -14.51
N ASN A 58 11.96 14.81 -15.34
CA ASN A 58 12.65 14.36 -16.55
C ASN A 58 13.85 13.42 -16.32
N ASN A 59 14.08 12.92 -15.11
CA ASN A 59 15.28 12.18 -14.75
C ASN A 59 15.07 10.82 -14.07
N SER A 60 13.86 10.28 -13.95
CA SER A 60 13.68 8.97 -13.33
C SER A 60 13.11 7.94 -14.30
N SER A 61 13.96 7.05 -14.75
CA SER A 61 13.62 5.82 -15.49
C SER A 61 12.97 4.72 -14.60
N SER A 62 12.53 5.06 -13.41
CA SER A 62 12.11 4.10 -12.37
C SER A 62 10.61 4.06 -12.07
N ASP A 63 9.76 4.70 -12.89
CA ASP A 63 8.32 4.81 -12.66
C ASP A 63 7.55 3.49 -12.79
N SER A 64 8.21 2.42 -13.21
CA SER A 64 7.60 1.08 -13.36
C SER A 64 7.65 0.22 -12.09
N GLU A 65 8.28 0.69 -11.01
CA GLU A 65 8.54 -0.13 -9.82
C GLU A 65 7.58 0.09 -8.63
N ILE A 66 6.48 0.82 -8.81
CA ILE A 66 5.43 0.83 -7.79
C ILE A 66 4.87 -0.59 -7.71
N TRP A 67 5.52 -1.47 -6.93
CA TRP A 67 5.12 -2.86 -6.67
C TRP A 67 5.04 -3.76 -7.91
N GLY A 68 5.50 -3.36 -9.09
CA GLY A 68 5.07 -4.00 -10.32
C GLY A 68 3.55 -3.94 -10.53
N LEU A 69 2.85 -3.08 -9.79
CA LEU A 69 1.38 -2.97 -9.81
C LEU A 69 0.86 -2.22 -11.02
N ALA A 70 1.72 -1.60 -11.76
CA ALA A 70 1.40 -0.55 -12.69
C ALA A 70 1.82 -0.85 -14.13
N ASP A 71 1.52 -2.04 -14.57
CA ASP A 71 1.55 -2.39 -15.97
C ASP A 71 0.12 -2.19 -16.53
N THR A 72 0.01 -1.54 -17.70
CA THR A 72 -1.28 -1.34 -18.39
C THR A 72 -2.01 -2.64 -18.74
N THR A 73 -1.36 -3.78 -18.56
CA THR A 73 -1.89 -5.12 -18.80
C THR A 73 -2.31 -5.84 -17.52
N SER A 74 -2.25 -5.18 -16.37
CA SER A 74 -2.61 -5.82 -15.12
C SER A 74 -4.09 -5.70 -14.79
N THR A 75 -4.65 -6.81 -14.28
CA THR A 75 -6.03 -6.90 -13.85
C THR A 75 -6.10 -7.09 -12.35
N TRP A 76 -6.94 -6.29 -11.71
CA TRP A 76 -7.30 -6.45 -10.32
C TRP A 76 -8.67 -7.11 -10.19
N THR A 77 -8.75 -8.15 -9.39
CA THR A 77 -10.03 -8.75 -8.99
C THR A 77 -10.20 -8.53 -7.50
N ILE A 78 -11.28 -7.86 -7.12
CA ILE A 78 -11.58 -7.55 -5.73
C ILE A 78 -12.91 -8.23 -5.37
N SER A 79 -12.90 -9.04 -4.33
CA SER A 79 -14.07 -9.75 -3.82
C SER A 79 -14.12 -9.72 -2.32
N ARG A 80 -15.32 -9.69 -1.77
CA ARG A 80 -15.51 -9.79 -0.32
C ARG A 80 -15.01 -11.13 0.20
N ALA A 81 -14.27 -11.12 1.29
CA ALA A 81 -13.81 -12.34 1.93
C ALA A 81 -14.96 -13.08 2.61
N ILE A 82 -14.91 -14.39 2.52
CA ILE A 82 -15.91 -15.29 3.10
C ILE A 82 -15.19 -16.31 3.96
N ARG A 83 -15.63 -16.45 5.21
CA ARG A 83 -15.13 -17.47 6.12
C ARG A 83 -16.06 -18.66 6.16
N LYS A 84 -15.49 -19.85 6.01
CA LYS A 84 -16.17 -21.11 6.27
C LYS A 84 -16.28 -21.31 7.79
N GLU A 85 -17.48 -21.51 8.29
CA GLU A 85 -17.72 -21.85 9.68
C GLU A 85 -18.44 -23.22 9.76
N VAL A 86 -17.87 -24.11 10.54
CA VAL A 86 -18.48 -25.41 10.82
C VAL A 86 -19.23 -25.31 12.15
N VAL A 87 -20.54 -25.44 12.07
CA VAL A 87 -21.42 -25.37 13.24
C VAL A 87 -22.00 -26.77 13.52
N LYS A 88 -21.81 -27.28 14.72
CA LYS A 88 -22.46 -28.51 15.16
C LYS A 88 -23.90 -28.21 15.54
N ASN A 89 -24.83 -28.89 14.90
CA ASN A 89 -26.21 -28.79 15.30
C ASN A 89 -26.48 -29.56 16.63
N LYS A 90 -27.68 -29.42 17.21
CA LYS A 90 -28.06 -30.09 18.47
C LYS A 90 -27.99 -31.63 18.40
N LYS A 91 -27.89 -32.20 17.19
CA LYS A 91 -27.76 -33.65 16.97
C LYS A 91 -26.31 -34.09 16.72
N GLY A 92 -25.32 -33.17 16.88
CA GLY A 92 -23.91 -33.47 16.67
C GLY A 92 -23.51 -33.55 15.20
N VAL A 93 -24.38 -33.20 14.25
CA VAL A 93 -24.10 -33.21 12.83
C VAL A 93 -23.44 -31.86 12.44
N ASP A 94 -22.29 -31.94 11.78
CA ASP A 94 -21.58 -30.77 11.28
C ASP A 94 -22.35 -30.16 10.11
N SER A 95 -22.66 -28.88 10.21
CA SER A 95 -23.18 -28.08 9.11
C SER A 95 -22.19 -26.99 8.76
N THR A 96 -21.97 -26.78 7.46
CA THR A 96 -21.09 -25.70 6.97
C THR A 96 -21.94 -24.46 6.66
N THR A 97 -21.55 -23.33 7.25
CA THR A 97 -22.09 -22.01 6.91
C THR A 97 -20.99 -21.12 6.38
N TRP A 98 -21.36 -20.18 5.52
CA TRP A 98 -20.43 -19.21 4.96
C TRP A 98 -20.79 -17.83 5.49
N LYS A 99 -19.86 -17.20 6.19
CA LYS A 99 -20.05 -15.85 6.76
C LYS A 99 -19.16 -14.84 6.06
N PRO A 100 -19.72 -13.72 5.61
CA PRO A 100 -18.91 -12.64 5.04
C PRO A 100 -18.05 -12.00 6.11
N GLU A 101 -16.80 -11.73 5.74
CA GLU A 101 -15.82 -11.04 6.59
C GLU A 101 -15.90 -9.51 6.39
N LYS A 102 -15.24 -8.76 7.28
CA LYS A 102 -15.16 -7.30 7.21
C LYS A 102 -13.97 -6.82 6.36
N TYR A 103 -13.52 -7.60 5.38
CA TYR A 103 -12.41 -7.26 4.50
C TYR A 103 -12.60 -7.88 3.11
N TYR A 104 -11.76 -7.46 2.18
CA TYR A 104 -11.75 -7.95 0.81
C TYR A 104 -10.47 -8.72 0.52
N HIS A 105 -10.57 -9.68 -0.40
CA HIS A 105 -9.43 -10.23 -1.12
C HIS A 105 -9.26 -9.45 -2.40
N ALA A 106 -8.08 -8.86 -2.60
CA ALA A 106 -7.70 -8.25 -3.85
C ALA A 106 -6.59 -9.07 -4.48
N LYS A 107 -6.79 -9.52 -5.70
CA LYS A 107 -5.81 -10.22 -6.52
C LYS A 107 -5.42 -9.38 -7.70
N LEU A 108 -4.13 -9.09 -7.81
CA LEU A 108 -3.53 -8.49 -8.98
C LEU A 108 -2.93 -9.60 -9.84
N SER A 109 -3.31 -9.66 -11.09
CA SER A 109 -2.75 -10.58 -12.10
C SER A 109 -2.08 -9.76 -13.19
N ARG A 110 -0.81 -10.06 -13.48
CA ARG A 110 -0.03 -9.43 -14.54
C ARG A 110 0.05 -10.37 -15.74
N ALA A 111 -0.37 -9.89 -16.91
CA ALA A 111 -0.31 -10.69 -18.13
C ALA A 111 1.13 -10.89 -18.63
N ALA A 112 2.01 -9.91 -18.40
CA ALA A 112 3.36 -9.89 -18.96
C ALA A 112 4.27 -11.04 -18.46
N ASP A 113 4.13 -11.44 -17.18
CA ASP A 113 5.00 -12.43 -16.55
C ASP A 113 4.22 -13.53 -15.80
N SER A 114 2.90 -13.57 -15.97
CA SER A 114 2.00 -14.51 -15.30
C SER A 114 2.11 -14.46 -13.76
N THR A 115 2.64 -13.39 -13.22
CA THR A 115 2.70 -13.23 -11.76
C THR A 115 1.37 -12.78 -11.19
N SER A 116 1.09 -13.19 -9.95
CA SER A 116 -0.07 -12.72 -9.21
C SER A 116 0.33 -12.33 -7.79
N TYR A 117 -0.30 -11.26 -7.31
CA TYR A 117 -0.14 -10.77 -5.96
C TYR A 117 -1.50 -10.77 -5.28
N GLU A 118 -1.54 -11.17 -4.02
CA GLU A 118 -2.77 -11.21 -3.24
C GLU A 118 -2.64 -10.30 -2.02
N PHE A 119 -3.73 -9.59 -1.74
CA PHE A 119 -3.82 -8.67 -0.62
C PHE A 119 -5.10 -8.94 0.17
N LYS A 120 -5.01 -8.81 1.48
CA LYS A 120 -6.16 -8.50 2.32
C LYS A 120 -6.32 -6.98 2.30
N VAL A 121 -7.52 -6.50 2.03
CA VAL A 121 -7.85 -5.07 1.98
C VAL A 121 -8.96 -4.78 2.97
N VAL A 122 -8.71 -3.89 3.92
CA VAL A 122 -9.71 -3.41 4.87
C VAL A 122 -10.04 -1.97 4.54
N LEU A 123 -11.31 -1.71 4.23
CA LEU A 123 -11.80 -0.35 4.05
C LEU A 123 -12.25 0.24 5.38
N PHE A 124 -11.96 1.50 5.58
CA PHE A 124 -12.38 2.20 6.80
C PHE A 124 -12.53 3.69 6.56
N HIS A 125 -13.38 4.32 7.35
CA HIS A 125 -13.54 5.77 7.33
C HIS A 125 -12.77 6.43 8.47
N VAL A 126 -12.13 7.56 8.13
CA VAL A 126 -11.74 8.56 9.13
C VAL A 126 -12.41 9.85 8.71
N LYS A 127 -13.37 10.31 9.50
CA LYS A 127 -14.33 11.34 9.10
C LYS A 127 -15.02 10.93 7.78
N GLU A 128 -15.12 11.88 6.84
CA GLU A 128 -15.77 11.67 5.54
C GLU A 128 -14.85 11.01 4.49
N THR A 129 -13.61 10.69 4.85
CA THR A 129 -12.63 10.17 3.90
C THR A 129 -12.51 8.65 4.03
N LEU A 130 -12.61 7.97 2.89
CA LEU A 130 -12.42 6.54 2.77
C LEU A 130 -10.93 6.20 2.59
N TYR A 131 -10.48 5.23 3.34
CA TYR A 131 -9.13 4.69 3.30
C TYR A 131 -9.16 3.18 3.10
N ALA A 132 -8.05 2.64 2.63
CA ALA A 132 -7.79 1.22 2.54
C ALA A 132 -6.45 0.89 3.21
N ASP A 133 -6.48 -0.15 4.01
CA ASP A 133 -5.30 -0.79 4.58
C ASP A 133 -5.01 -2.06 3.77
N PHE A 134 -3.86 -2.10 3.10
CA PHE A 134 -3.43 -3.22 2.27
C PHE A 134 -2.41 -4.06 3.01
N ILE A 135 -2.67 -5.37 3.07
CA ILE A 135 -1.79 -6.36 3.70
C ILE A 135 -1.47 -7.43 2.67
N PRO A 136 -0.21 -7.59 2.25
CA PRO A 136 0.19 -8.66 1.32
C PRO A 136 -0.07 -10.06 1.91
N ARG A 137 -0.60 -10.98 1.10
CA ARG A 137 -0.95 -12.35 1.51
C ARG A 137 -0.08 -13.42 0.86
N ASN A 138 0.24 -13.28 -0.42
CA ASN A 138 1.00 -14.28 -1.14
C ASN A 138 2.51 -14.03 -0.97
N LYS A 139 3.13 -14.81 -0.08
CA LYS A 139 4.57 -14.73 0.20
C LYS A 139 5.43 -15.19 -0.98
N GLU A 140 4.98 -16.16 -1.78
CA GLU A 140 5.77 -16.72 -2.88
C GLU A 140 5.93 -15.74 -4.05
N GLY A 141 4.87 -15.06 -4.45
CA GLY A 141 4.91 -14.01 -5.48
C GLY A 141 5.77 -12.83 -5.06
N ILE A 142 5.71 -12.49 -3.77
CA ILE A 142 6.44 -11.38 -3.17
C ILE A 142 7.94 -11.71 -3.01
N MET A 143 8.29 -12.95 -2.68
CA MET A 143 9.70 -13.35 -2.46
C MET A 143 10.58 -13.24 -3.70
N LYS A 144 9.99 -13.22 -4.90
CA LYS A 144 10.74 -12.99 -6.17
C LYS A 144 10.98 -11.51 -6.45
N SER A 145 10.36 -10.61 -5.71
CA SER A 145 10.53 -9.15 -5.84
C SER A 145 11.39 -8.60 -4.71
N LYS A 146 12.00 -7.42 -4.91
CA LYS A 146 12.73 -6.69 -3.85
C LYS A 146 11.86 -6.36 -2.62
N LEU A 147 10.54 -6.54 -2.73
CA LEU A 147 9.61 -6.45 -1.61
C LEU A 147 9.78 -7.58 -0.59
N ALA A 148 10.32 -8.71 -1.01
CA ALA A 148 10.50 -9.91 -0.18
C ALA A 148 11.32 -9.67 1.09
N ALA A 149 12.26 -8.76 1.05
CA ALA A 149 13.07 -8.42 2.21
C ALA A 149 12.26 -7.85 3.40
N ASN A 150 11.03 -7.37 3.14
CA ASN A 150 10.14 -6.84 4.17
C ASN A 150 9.04 -7.83 4.61
N SER A 151 9.01 -9.05 4.07
CA SER A 151 7.85 -9.95 4.14
C SER A 151 7.86 -10.92 5.32
N PHE A 152 8.80 -10.80 6.24
CA PHE A 152 8.76 -11.60 7.48
C PHE A 152 7.65 -11.16 8.43
N PHE A 153 7.13 -9.94 8.27
CA PHE A 153 6.05 -9.40 9.06
C PHE A 153 4.87 -9.02 8.18
N GLU A 154 3.65 -9.11 8.71
CA GLU A 154 2.49 -8.48 8.07
C GLU A 154 2.71 -6.97 8.09
N VAL A 155 2.97 -6.39 6.93
CA VAL A 155 3.16 -4.94 6.80
C VAL A 155 1.90 -4.34 6.23
N HIS A 156 1.32 -3.44 6.99
CA HIS A 156 0.16 -2.64 6.60
C HIS A 156 0.60 -1.44 5.79
N THR A 157 -0.10 -1.11 4.71
CA THR A 157 0.14 0.12 3.93
C THR A 157 -1.17 0.87 3.74
N LEU A 158 -1.10 2.19 3.88
CA LEU A 158 -2.26 3.06 3.84
C LEU A 158 -2.44 3.69 2.46
N ALA A 159 -3.65 3.58 1.91
CA ALA A 159 -4.08 4.33 0.73
C ALA A 159 -5.36 5.12 1.00
N ARG A 160 -5.44 6.36 0.51
CA ARG A 160 -6.70 7.08 0.34
C ARG A 160 -7.44 6.52 -0.86
N VAL A 161 -8.74 6.34 -0.72
CA VAL A 161 -9.60 5.73 -1.75
C VAL A 161 -10.65 6.76 -2.20
N ILE A 162 -10.80 6.91 -3.52
CA ILE A 162 -11.91 7.64 -4.11
C ILE A 162 -12.66 6.65 -5.00
N LEU A 163 -13.93 6.42 -4.67
CA LEU A 163 -14.81 5.52 -5.41
C LEU A 163 -15.74 6.31 -6.30
N ASN A 164 -15.76 5.95 -7.58
CA ASN A 164 -16.78 6.34 -8.52
C ASN A 164 -17.33 5.04 -9.15
N ASN A 165 -18.52 5.06 -9.73
CA ASN A 165 -19.20 3.85 -10.24
C ASN A 165 -18.32 2.95 -11.11
N ASN A 166 -17.45 3.53 -11.95
CA ASN A 166 -16.62 2.81 -12.90
C ASN A 166 -15.11 3.03 -12.68
N GLN A 167 -14.74 3.69 -11.59
CA GLN A 167 -13.34 4.00 -11.32
C GLN A 167 -13.02 3.97 -9.81
N ILE A 168 -11.89 3.41 -9.47
CA ILE A 168 -11.28 3.49 -8.14
C ILE A 168 -9.96 4.24 -8.29
N LYS A 169 -9.77 5.29 -7.51
CA LYS A 169 -8.47 5.97 -7.40
C LYS A 169 -7.86 5.66 -6.05
N LEU A 170 -6.62 5.19 -6.07
CA LEU A 170 -5.82 4.88 -4.89
C LEU A 170 -4.62 5.83 -4.85
N SER A 171 -4.39 6.45 -3.70
CA SER A 171 -3.21 7.28 -3.43
C SER A 171 -2.56 6.79 -2.15
N TRP A 172 -1.39 6.14 -2.24
CA TRP A 172 -0.69 5.61 -1.06
C TRP A 172 0.07 6.69 -0.32
N LEU A 173 0.10 6.56 1.00
CA LEU A 173 0.91 7.42 1.86
C LEU A 173 2.39 7.08 1.69
N GLY A 174 3.16 8.05 1.19
CA GLY A 174 4.59 7.91 0.97
C GLY A 174 5.42 7.99 2.26
N SER A 175 6.48 7.20 2.34
CA SER A 175 7.42 7.24 3.46
C SER A 175 8.11 8.59 3.61
N ASP A 176 8.43 9.26 2.50
CA ASP A 176 9.07 10.58 2.51
C ASP A 176 8.18 11.63 3.17
N CYS A 177 6.87 11.58 2.90
CA CYS A 177 5.89 12.47 3.53
C CYS A 177 5.88 12.30 5.05
N VAL A 178 5.82 11.06 5.53
CA VAL A 178 5.79 10.76 6.98
C VAL A 178 7.13 11.09 7.63
N LYS A 179 8.25 10.80 6.95
CA LYS A 179 9.59 11.16 7.39
C LYS A 179 9.72 12.68 7.62
N ASP A 180 9.32 13.48 6.63
CA ASP A 180 9.34 14.94 6.73
C ASP A 180 8.51 15.45 7.91
N MET A 181 7.34 14.85 8.13
CA MET A 181 6.48 15.20 9.28
C MET A 181 7.13 14.86 10.63
N ILE A 182 7.84 13.74 10.72
CA ILE A 182 8.56 13.31 11.93
C ILE A 182 9.77 14.22 12.19
N GLU A 183 10.61 14.43 11.19
CA GLU A 183 11.83 15.25 11.29
C GLU A 183 11.52 16.70 11.64
N LYS A 184 10.45 17.25 11.08
CA LYS A 184 9.95 18.60 11.41
C LYS A 184 9.14 18.64 12.72
N LYS A 185 9.09 17.53 13.47
CA LYS A 185 8.33 17.41 14.73
C LYS A 185 6.86 17.79 14.61
N ARG A 186 6.27 17.63 13.42
CA ARG A 186 4.87 17.92 13.14
C ARG A 186 3.93 16.80 13.56
N VAL A 187 4.46 15.56 13.55
CA VAL A 187 3.75 14.36 14.02
C VAL A 187 4.57 13.67 15.10
N ARG A 188 3.86 13.16 16.10
CA ARG A 188 4.42 12.24 17.11
C ARG A 188 3.76 10.89 16.89
N VAL A 189 4.52 9.96 16.34
CA VAL A 189 4.10 8.60 16.07
C VAL A 189 5.27 7.68 16.36
N ASN A 190 5.00 6.53 16.97
CA ASN A 190 6.04 5.54 17.22
C ASN A 190 6.47 4.90 15.91
N TYR A 191 7.76 4.82 15.68
CA TYR A 191 8.36 4.22 14.49
C TYR A 191 9.69 3.55 14.85
N GLN A 192 10.13 2.65 13.97
CA GLN A 192 11.44 2.05 13.98
C GLN A 192 12.17 2.40 12.69
N TRP A 193 13.43 2.74 12.81
CA TRP A 193 14.34 2.86 11.68
C TRP A 193 14.96 1.50 11.39
N VAL A 194 14.86 1.03 10.15
CA VAL A 194 15.45 -0.24 9.69
C VAL A 194 16.62 0.09 8.77
N PRO A 195 17.88 0.12 9.31
CA PRO A 195 19.06 0.60 8.58
C PRO A 195 19.34 -0.20 7.32
N GLU A 196 19.10 -1.52 7.34
CA GLU A 196 19.40 -2.48 6.27
C GLU A 196 18.65 -2.17 4.99
N VAL A 197 17.49 -1.53 5.12
CA VAL A 197 16.64 -1.15 3.99
C VAL A 197 16.44 0.35 3.89
N GLY A 198 17.03 1.13 4.79
CA GLY A 198 16.92 2.59 4.80
C GLY A 198 15.51 3.11 4.98
N LYS A 199 14.66 2.42 5.76
CA LYS A 199 13.22 2.72 5.87
C LYS A 199 12.75 2.94 7.30
N PHE A 200 11.71 3.74 7.41
CA PHE A 200 10.89 3.80 8.61
C PHE A 200 9.74 2.80 8.53
N ILE A 201 9.47 2.13 9.65
CA ILE A 201 8.27 1.31 9.83
C ILE A 201 7.54 1.87 11.04
N LEU A 202 6.27 2.19 10.89
CA LEU A 202 5.45 2.65 11.99
C LEU A 202 5.16 1.49 12.93
N SER A 203 5.34 1.72 14.23
CA SER A 203 5.09 0.74 15.30
C SER A 203 4.04 1.25 16.30
N ALA A 204 3.42 2.37 16.00
CA ALA A 204 2.34 2.96 16.79
C ALA A 204 1.11 2.05 16.83
N SER A 205 0.31 2.17 17.89
CA SER A 205 -0.95 1.44 18.02
C SER A 205 -1.98 1.85 16.95
N PRO A 206 -3.00 1.03 16.67
CA PRO A 206 -4.07 1.39 15.73
C PRO A 206 -4.79 2.70 16.10
N ASP A 207 -4.98 2.98 17.39
CA ASP A 207 -5.59 4.22 17.84
C ASP A 207 -4.69 5.44 17.54
N GLU A 208 -3.39 5.35 17.78
CA GLU A 208 -2.43 6.40 17.45
C GLU A 208 -2.35 6.64 15.94
N LEU A 209 -2.34 5.57 15.13
CA LEU A 209 -2.31 5.64 13.66
C LEU A 209 -3.59 6.27 13.12
N THR A 210 -4.75 5.82 13.60
CA THR A 210 -6.04 6.41 13.25
C THR A 210 -6.12 7.89 13.67
N GLY A 211 -5.63 8.22 14.87
CA GLY A 211 -5.54 9.60 15.36
C GLY A 211 -4.58 10.47 14.52
N MET A 212 -3.50 9.91 14.01
CA MET A 212 -2.62 10.59 13.07
C MET A 212 -3.35 10.92 11.76
N ILE A 213 -4.06 9.95 11.20
CA ILE A 213 -4.86 10.15 9.98
C ILE A 213 -5.93 11.23 10.23
N ASP A 214 -6.66 11.12 11.32
CA ASP A 214 -7.72 12.08 11.69
C ASP A 214 -7.23 13.52 11.77
N ARG A 215 -6.04 13.70 12.33
CA ARG A 215 -5.45 15.03 12.56
C ARG A 215 -4.80 15.63 11.32
N TYR A 216 -4.13 14.82 10.50
CA TYR A 216 -3.23 15.33 9.46
C TYR A 216 -3.70 15.03 8.04
N ALA A 217 -4.41 13.92 7.80
CA ALA A 217 -4.77 13.50 6.46
C ALA A 217 -5.81 14.38 5.77
N SER A 218 -6.65 15.08 6.54
CA SER A 218 -7.60 16.08 6.01
C SER A 218 -6.97 17.43 5.68
N GLN A 219 -5.69 17.63 6.01
CA GLN A 219 -5.00 18.89 5.81
C GLN A 219 -3.93 18.75 4.73
N SER A 220 -4.20 19.26 3.53
CA SER A 220 -3.29 19.19 2.37
C SER A 220 -1.88 19.73 2.65
N ARG A 221 -1.73 20.65 3.60
CA ARG A 221 -0.42 21.17 4.02
C ARG A 221 0.46 20.14 4.72
N PHE A 222 -0.10 19.04 5.21
CA PHE A 222 0.65 17.95 5.85
C PHE A 222 0.74 16.73 4.95
N ILE A 223 -0.39 16.28 4.38
CA ILE A 223 -0.43 15.15 3.47
C ILE A 223 -1.13 15.61 2.19
N ASP A 224 -0.33 15.85 1.18
CA ASP A 224 -0.85 16.17 -0.15
C ASP A 224 -1.11 14.87 -0.92
N TRP A 225 -2.34 14.38 -0.84
CA TRP A 225 -2.78 13.16 -1.51
C TRP A 225 -2.77 13.29 -3.03
N GLU A 226 -2.91 14.50 -3.55
CA GLU A 226 -2.91 14.72 -5.01
C GLU A 226 -1.49 14.69 -5.59
N ASN A 227 -0.48 14.94 -4.77
CA ASN A 227 0.92 14.89 -5.18
C ASN A 227 1.67 13.68 -4.61
N GLN A 228 0.96 12.67 -4.05
CA GLN A 228 1.62 11.40 -3.72
C GLN A 228 2.16 10.73 -4.98
N LYS A 229 3.37 10.20 -4.89
CA LYS A 229 4.05 9.52 -6.02
C LYS A 229 3.38 8.20 -6.38
N ALA A 230 2.84 7.46 -5.40
CA ALA A 230 2.14 6.20 -5.62
C ALA A 230 0.65 6.40 -5.80
N LYS A 231 0.23 6.37 -7.05
CA LYS A 231 -1.17 6.44 -7.43
C LYS A 231 -1.53 5.34 -8.40
N LEU A 232 -2.73 4.83 -8.27
CA LEU A 232 -3.29 3.83 -9.16
C LEU A 232 -4.73 4.19 -9.49
N GLU A 233 -5.06 4.16 -10.76
CA GLU A 233 -6.43 4.25 -11.24
C GLU A 233 -6.86 2.88 -11.75
N LEU A 234 -7.96 2.39 -11.21
CA LEU A 234 -8.59 1.15 -11.61
C LEU A 234 -9.88 1.50 -12.35
N ASN A 235 -10.02 1.04 -13.58
CA ASN A 235 -11.23 1.21 -14.37
C ASN A 235 -11.97 -0.11 -14.45
N ARG A 236 -13.30 -0.10 -14.27
CA ARG A 236 -14.11 -1.30 -14.27
C ARG A 236 -14.04 -2.00 -15.63
N ILE A 237 -13.86 -3.30 -15.60
CA ILE A 237 -13.95 -4.16 -16.78
C ILE A 237 -15.42 -4.63 -16.86
N ASN A 238 -16.10 -4.31 -17.97
CA ASN A 238 -17.46 -4.75 -18.24
C ASN A 238 -17.49 -6.19 -18.76
#